data_f62f72633f65911b970196ba523ab90f
#
_entry.id   f62f72633f65911b970196ba523ab90f
#
_cell.length_a   1.000
_cell.length_b   1.000
_cell.length_c   1.000
_cell.angle_alpha   90.00
_cell.angle_beta   90.00
_cell.angle_gamma   90.00
#
_symmetry.space_group_name_H-M   'P 1'
#
loop_
_entity.id
_entity.type
_entity.pdbx_description
1 polymer ?
#
loop_
_entity_poly.entity_id
_entity_poly.type
_entity_poly.pdbx_seq_one_letter_code
_entity_poly.pdbx_strand_id
1 'polypeptide(L)'
;IDPSVMVHRLNVSPAFPPIRQKKRVFAPERDRAIAEEVRKLQEASFIREVYYPDWLANVVMVKKASGKWRMCVDCTDLNKACPKDSYPLPRVDVLVDSIARHQLLSFMAAFSGYNQIRMHEVD
;
A
#
# COMPACT_ATOMS: atom_id res chain seq x y z
N ILE A 1 -9.81 -5.19 10.48
CA ILE A 1 -11.24 -4.95 10.17
C ILE A 1 -11.80 -6.23 9.60
N ASP A 2 -13.01 -6.61 10.04
CA ASP A 2 -13.68 -7.80 9.55
C ASP A 2 -13.99 -7.65 8.05
N PRO A 3 -13.67 -8.65 7.20
CA PRO A 3 -13.94 -8.58 5.77
C PRO A 3 -15.42 -8.42 5.40
N SER A 4 -16.34 -8.82 6.28
CA SER A 4 -17.78 -8.62 6.08
C SER A 4 -18.19 -7.14 6.18
N VAL A 5 -17.38 -6.32 6.86
CA VAL A 5 -17.61 -4.88 6.99
C VAL A 5 -17.01 -4.13 5.81
N MET A 6 -15.76 -4.47 5.45
CA MET A 6 -15.04 -3.78 4.38
C MET A 6 -13.90 -4.62 3.82
N VAL A 7 -13.80 -4.65 2.50
CA VAL A 7 -12.64 -5.12 1.75
C VAL A 7 -12.28 -4.08 0.69
N HIS A 8 -11.02 -3.99 0.34
CA HIS A 8 -10.59 -3.11 -0.75
C HIS A 8 -10.59 -3.86 -2.08
N ARG A 9 -11.20 -3.28 -3.10
CA ARG A 9 -11.24 -3.80 -4.45
C ARG A 9 -10.56 -2.84 -5.41
N LEU A 10 -9.64 -3.35 -6.22
CA LEU A 10 -8.83 -2.53 -7.13
C LEU A 10 -9.63 -1.97 -8.31
N ASN A 11 -10.67 -2.68 -8.76
CA ASN A 11 -11.46 -2.30 -9.94
C ASN A 11 -10.59 -2.06 -11.18
N VAL A 12 -9.65 -2.96 -11.47
CA VAL A 12 -8.77 -2.85 -12.63
C VAL A 12 -9.59 -2.80 -13.91
N SER A 13 -9.40 -1.77 -14.71
CA SER A 13 -10.11 -1.61 -15.98
C SER A 13 -9.64 -2.63 -17.01
N PRO A 14 -10.55 -3.40 -17.65
CA PRO A 14 -10.19 -4.39 -18.66
C PRO A 14 -9.59 -3.77 -19.94
N ALA A 15 -9.68 -2.46 -20.11
CA ALA A 15 -9.03 -1.75 -21.23
C ALA A 15 -7.51 -1.67 -21.09
N PHE A 16 -6.96 -1.95 -19.89
CA PHE A 16 -5.52 -1.94 -19.64
C PHE A 16 -5.02 -3.38 -19.50
N PRO A 17 -4.20 -3.87 -20.45
CA PRO A 17 -3.61 -5.19 -20.33
C PRO A 17 -2.64 -5.26 -19.14
N PRO A 18 -2.56 -6.40 -18.44
CA PRO A 18 -1.61 -6.61 -17.36
C PRO A 18 -0.17 -6.35 -17.81
N ILE A 19 0.59 -5.66 -16.96
CA ILE A 19 2.00 -5.36 -17.21
C ILE A 19 2.88 -6.15 -16.25
N ARG A 20 3.89 -6.81 -16.82
CA ARG A 20 4.92 -7.54 -16.08
C ARG A 20 6.23 -6.76 -16.19
N GLN A 21 6.56 -5.97 -15.17
CA GLN A 21 7.82 -5.23 -15.14
C GLN A 21 9.01 -6.19 -15.15
N LYS A 22 10.03 -5.87 -15.95
CA LYS A 22 11.28 -6.63 -15.95
C LYS A 22 11.95 -6.55 -14.57
N LYS A 23 12.33 -7.70 -14.01
CA LYS A 23 13.00 -7.77 -12.70
C LYS A 23 14.22 -6.86 -12.65
N ARG A 24 14.28 -6.01 -11.64
CA ARG A 24 15.47 -5.20 -11.31
C ARG A 24 16.47 -6.04 -10.51
N VAL A 25 17.74 -5.82 -10.78
CA VAL A 25 18.84 -6.43 -10.02
C VAL A 25 19.29 -5.43 -8.96
N PHE A 26 19.43 -5.88 -7.74
CA PHE A 26 19.88 -5.04 -6.63
C PHE A 26 21.26 -5.47 -6.13
N ALA A 27 21.95 -4.58 -5.42
CA ALA A 27 23.15 -4.95 -4.69
C ALA A 27 22.79 -5.92 -3.52
N PRO A 28 23.71 -6.82 -3.12
CA PRO A 28 23.44 -7.85 -2.11
C PRO A 28 22.88 -7.33 -0.78
N GLU A 29 23.25 -6.11 -0.38
CA GLU A 29 22.71 -5.46 0.83
C GLU A 29 21.21 -5.21 0.72
N ARG A 30 20.75 -4.71 -0.45
CA ARG A 30 19.33 -4.44 -0.71
C ARG A 30 18.54 -5.72 -0.83
N ASP A 31 19.10 -6.74 -1.51
CA ASP A 31 18.44 -8.05 -1.64
C ASP A 31 18.19 -8.69 -0.27
N ARG A 32 19.15 -8.61 0.66
CA ARG A 32 18.98 -9.08 2.03
C ARG A 32 17.87 -8.30 2.76
N ALA A 33 17.85 -6.98 2.63
CA ALA A 33 16.81 -6.15 3.24
C ALA A 33 15.41 -6.45 2.67
N ILE A 34 15.30 -6.71 1.37
CA ILE A 34 14.06 -7.13 0.71
C ILE A 34 13.60 -8.48 1.26
N ALA A 35 14.48 -9.48 1.28
CA ALA A 35 14.16 -10.82 1.77
C ALA A 35 13.67 -10.80 3.23
N GLU A 36 14.32 -10.01 4.08
CA GLU A 36 13.91 -9.85 5.48
C GLU A 36 12.53 -9.22 5.61
N GLU A 37 12.23 -8.18 4.84
CA GLU A 37 10.94 -7.50 4.89
C GLU A 37 9.81 -8.38 4.33
N VAL A 38 10.05 -9.09 3.23
CA VAL A 38 9.11 -10.06 2.66
C VAL A 38 8.79 -11.16 3.67
N ARG A 39 9.81 -11.71 4.36
CA ARG A 39 9.61 -12.72 5.41
C ARG A 39 8.71 -12.19 6.53
N LYS A 40 8.95 -10.97 7.02
CA LYS A 40 8.12 -10.35 8.07
C LYS A 40 6.66 -10.19 7.64
N LEU A 41 6.43 -9.75 6.39
CA LEU A 41 5.09 -9.58 5.86
C LEU A 41 4.36 -10.91 5.67
N GLN A 42 5.08 -11.97 5.27
CA GLN A 42 4.52 -13.33 5.15
C GLN A 42 4.18 -13.90 6.53
N GLU A 43 5.09 -13.80 7.51
CA GLU A 43 4.86 -14.25 8.89
C GLU A 43 3.67 -13.53 9.54
N ALA A 44 3.47 -12.24 9.22
CA ALA A 44 2.32 -11.46 9.65
C ALA A 44 1.05 -11.71 8.83
N SER A 45 1.09 -12.59 7.82
CA SER A 45 -0.03 -12.89 6.91
C SER A 45 -0.56 -11.69 6.13
N PHE A 46 0.27 -10.68 5.89
CA PHE A 46 -0.08 -9.53 5.06
C PHE A 46 0.08 -9.80 3.58
N ILE A 47 0.99 -10.70 3.21
CA ILE A 47 1.21 -11.13 1.83
C ILE A 47 1.26 -12.65 1.76
N ARG A 48 0.95 -13.18 0.59
CA ARG A 48 1.05 -14.61 0.27
C ARG A 48 1.82 -14.81 -1.02
N GLU A 49 2.40 -15.97 -1.20
CA GLU A 49 2.99 -16.37 -2.47
C GLU A 49 1.90 -16.72 -3.47
N VAL A 50 2.05 -16.25 -4.71
CA VAL A 50 1.18 -16.59 -5.85
C VAL A 50 2.00 -17.05 -7.03
N TYR A 51 1.48 -18.03 -7.76
CA TYR A 51 2.10 -18.54 -8.96
C TYR A 51 1.48 -17.91 -10.21
N TYR A 52 2.34 -17.52 -11.15
CA TYR A 52 1.93 -16.95 -12.45
C TYR A 52 1.01 -15.71 -12.36
N PRO A 53 1.37 -14.70 -11.57
CA PRO A 53 0.56 -13.50 -11.47
C PRO A 53 0.50 -12.78 -12.82
N ASP A 54 -0.62 -12.14 -13.13
CA ASP A 54 -0.78 -11.34 -14.35
C ASP A 54 -0.02 -10.03 -14.26
N TRP A 55 -0.10 -9.39 -13.11
CA TRP A 55 0.62 -8.14 -12.82
C TRP A 55 1.89 -8.41 -12.04
N LEU A 56 3.02 -7.82 -12.49
CA LEU A 56 4.29 -7.86 -11.77
C LEU A 56 4.86 -6.46 -11.63
N ALA A 57 5.10 -6.04 -10.40
CA ALA A 57 5.72 -4.78 -10.07
C ALA A 57 7.07 -4.99 -9.35
N ASN A 58 8.01 -4.09 -9.59
CA ASN A 58 9.29 -4.11 -8.90
C ASN A 58 9.20 -3.51 -7.50
N VAL A 59 10.06 -3.99 -6.63
CA VAL A 59 10.32 -3.37 -5.33
C VAL A 59 11.21 -2.15 -5.53
N VAL A 60 10.96 -1.11 -4.73
CA VAL A 60 11.78 0.10 -4.63
C VAL A 60 12.25 0.23 -3.19
N MET A 61 13.57 0.25 -3.00
CA MET A 61 14.19 0.37 -1.68
C MET A 61 14.64 1.81 -1.43
N VAL A 62 14.11 2.42 -0.36
CA VAL A 62 14.43 3.78 0.06
C VAL A 62 15.10 3.76 1.43
N LYS A 63 16.25 4.41 1.56
CA LYS A 63 16.95 4.53 2.84
C LYS A 63 16.36 5.71 3.62
N LYS A 64 15.89 5.46 4.83
CA LYS A 64 15.40 6.50 5.75
C LYS A 64 16.59 7.28 6.35
N ALA A 65 16.35 8.47 6.89
CA ALA A 65 17.35 9.24 7.63
C ALA A 65 17.94 8.45 8.81
N SER A 66 17.17 7.56 9.40
CA SER A 66 17.61 6.63 10.46
C SER A 66 18.54 5.50 10.00
N GLY A 67 18.90 5.46 8.71
CA GLY A 67 19.69 4.39 8.11
C GLY A 67 18.95 3.10 7.78
N LYS A 68 17.72 2.94 8.25
CA LYS A 68 16.86 1.77 7.97
C LYS A 68 16.30 1.81 6.54
N TRP A 69 16.15 0.65 5.93
CA TRP A 69 15.50 0.52 4.64
C TRP A 69 13.97 0.56 4.77
N ARG A 70 13.33 1.17 3.79
CA ARG A 70 11.88 1.08 3.55
C ARG A 70 11.68 0.40 2.21
N MET A 71 10.93 -0.68 2.21
CA MET A 71 10.46 -1.34 1.01
C MET A 71 9.17 -0.69 0.53
N CYS A 72 9.12 -0.36 -0.74
CA CYS A 72 7.93 0.11 -1.45
C CYS A 72 7.73 -0.75 -2.70
N VAL A 73 6.54 -0.74 -3.28
CA VAL A 73 6.23 -1.43 -4.53
C VAL A 73 5.90 -0.39 -5.59
N ASP A 74 6.44 -0.57 -6.79
CA ASP A 74 6.19 0.32 -7.93
C ASP A 74 4.85 -0.01 -8.58
N CYS A 75 3.77 0.50 -8.01
CA CYS A 75 2.42 0.30 -8.52
C CYS A 75 2.03 1.27 -9.66
N THR A 76 3.00 1.94 -10.30
CA THR A 76 2.72 2.98 -11.32
C THR A 76 1.81 2.48 -12.44
N ASP A 77 2.08 1.28 -12.97
CA ASP A 77 1.30 0.72 -14.07
C ASP A 77 -0.08 0.23 -13.61
N LEU A 78 -0.16 -0.40 -12.46
CA LEU A 78 -1.42 -0.80 -11.84
C LEU A 78 -2.31 0.42 -11.54
N ASN A 79 -1.72 1.50 -11.02
CA ASN A 79 -2.45 2.74 -10.73
C ASN A 79 -3.01 3.43 -11.98
N LYS A 80 -2.40 3.22 -13.15
CA LYS A 80 -2.97 3.70 -14.43
C LYS A 80 -4.20 2.90 -14.84
N ALA A 81 -4.22 1.62 -14.51
CA ALA A 81 -5.32 0.71 -14.84
C ALA A 81 -6.50 0.80 -13.87
N CYS A 82 -6.27 1.31 -12.66
CA CYS A 82 -7.31 1.51 -11.66
C CYS A 82 -7.93 2.90 -11.78
N PRO A 83 -9.26 3.04 -11.63
CA PRO A 83 -9.89 4.34 -11.56
C PRO A 83 -9.38 5.08 -10.30
N LYS A 84 -9.17 6.38 -10.44
CA LYS A 84 -8.80 7.21 -9.30
C LYS A 84 -9.97 7.28 -8.32
N ASP A 85 -9.66 7.15 -7.05
CA ASP A 85 -10.63 7.45 -6.00
C ASP A 85 -10.99 8.94 -6.08
N SER A 86 -12.29 9.20 -6.17
CA SER A 86 -12.84 10.57 -6.25
C SER A 86 -13.07 11.18 -4.87
N TYR A 87 -12.62 10.53 -3.79
CA TYR A 87 -12.78 11.06 -2.43
C TYR A 87 -11.96 12.35 -2.25
N PRO A 88 -12.62 13.51 -2.05
CA PRO A 88 -11.90 14.77 -1.87
C PRO A 88 -11.18 14.77 -0.52
N LEU A 89 -9.90 15.15 -0.53
CA LEU A 89 -9.18 15.37 0.73
C LEU A 89 -9.85 16.52 1.50
N PRO A 90 -10.04 16.37 2.82
CA PRO A 90 -10.55 17.46 3.66
C PRO A 90 -9.66 18.71 3.53
N ARG A 91 -10.28 19.88 3.42
CA ARG A 91 -9.54 21.14 3.43
C ARG A 91 -9.03 21.43 4.84
N VAL A 92 -7.74 21.68 4.96
CA VAL A 92 -7.09 21.92 6.27
C VAL A 92 -7.74 23.09 7.02
N ASP A 93 -8.09 24.17 6.31
CA ASP A 93 -8.75 25.34 6.91
C ASP A 93 -10.08 24.96 7.56
N VAL A 94 -10.91 24.17 6.89
CA VAL A 94 -12.19 23.70 7.42
C VAL A 94 -11.99 22.80 8.65
N LEU A 95 -10.96 21.96 8.64
CA LEU A 95 -10.61 21.15 9.81
C LEU A 95 -10.18 22.02 11.00
N VAL A 96 -9.31 22.99 10.78
CA VAL A 96 -8.85 23.92 11.82
C VAL A 96 -10.03 24.71 12.40
N ASP A 97 -10.91 25.24 11.56
CA ASP A 97 -12.10 25.97 12.00
C ASP A 97 -13.06 25.09 12.81
N SER A 98 -13.19 23.82 12.43
CA SER A 98 -14.07 22.89 13.13
C SER A 98 -13.59 22.53 14.54
N ILE A 99 -12.28 22.55 14.78
CA ILE A 99 -11.69 22.21 16.09
C ILE A 99 -11.39 23.43 16.97
N ALA A 100 -11.28 24.61 16.38
CA ALA A 100 -10.82 25.84 17.08
C ALA A 100 -11.69 26.26 18.26
N ARG A 101 -12.95 25.80 18.34
CA ARG A 101 -13.92 26.18 19.41
C ARG A 101 -14.06 25.12 20.51
N HIS A 102 -13.28 24.03 20.44
CA HIS A 102 -13.36 22.95 21.42
C HIS A 102 -12.20 23.02 22.41
N GLN A 103 -12.52 22.94 23.70
CA GLN A 103 -11.51 22.94 24.77
C GLN A 103 -10.76 21.62 24.88
N LEU A 104 -11.36 20.51 24.41
CA LEU A 104 -10.77 19.17 24.42
C LEU A 104 -10.84 18.59 23.03
N LEU A 105 -9.74 18.00 22.59
CA LEU A 105 -9.63 17.30 21.30
C LEU A 105 -9.29 15.84 21.55
N SER A 106 -9.96 14.94 20.84
CA SER A 106 -9.66 13.52 20.82
C SER A 106 -9.10 13.14 19.46
N PHE A 107 -7.96 12.44 19.46
CA PHE A 107 -7.33 11.99 18.22
C PHE A 107 -7.37 10.47 18.15
N MET A 108 -7.84 9.94 17.02
CA MET A 108 -7.82 8.52 16.73
C MET A 108 -6.90 8.28 15.53
N ALA A 109 -5.87 7.47 15.73
CA ALA A 109 -4.97 7.04 14.67
C ALA A 109 -5.06 5.52 14.49
N ALA A 110 -5.26 5.08 13.26
CA ALA A 110 -5.22 3.66 12.93
C ALA A 110 -3.77 3.19 12.81
N PHE A 111 -3.31 2.36 13.75
CA PHE A 111 -2.00 1.72 13.65
C PHE A 111 -1.95 0.80 12.42
N SER A 112 -0.98 1.03 11.53
CA SER A 112 -0.88 0.30 10.25
C SER A 112 -2.20 0.24 9.47
N GLY A 113 -2.92 1.36 9.36
CA GLY A 113 -4.30 1.42 8.88
C GLY A 113 -4.54 0.72 7.55
N TYR A 114 -3.62 0.84 6.59
CA TYR A 114 -3.72 0.14 5.29
C TYR A 114 -3.71 -1.39 5.43
N ASN A 115 -2.99 -1.94 6.41
CA ASN A 115 -2.92 -3.38 6.63
C ASN A 115 -4.15 -3.95 7.35
N GLN A 116 -5.02 -3.09 7.87
CA GLN A 116 -6.25 -3.50 8.54
C GLN A 116 -7.40 -3.78 7.57
N ILE A 117 -7.31 -3.31 6.33
CA ILE A 117 -8.31 -3.53 5.29
C ILE A 117 -7.77 -4.62 4.36
N ARG A 118 -8.48 -5.74 4.29
CA ARG A 118 -8.10 -6.84 3.40
C ARG A 118 -8.41 -6.50 1.94
N MET A 119 -7.57 -6.99 1.05
CA MET A 119 -7.88 -6.99 -0.38
C MET A 119 -9.03 -7.95 -0.65
N HIS A 120 -9.80 -7.66 -1.70
CA HIS A 120 -10.84 -8.57 -2.17
C HIS A 120 -10.18 -9.84 -2.72
N GLU A 121 -10.82 -11.00 -2.55
CA GLU A 121 -10.23 -12.31 -2.90
C GLU A 121 -9.86 -12.47 -4.38
N VAL A 122 -10.52 -11.70 -5.25
CA VAL A 122 -10.26 -11.71 -6.71
C VAL A 122 -9.04 -10.87 -7.08
N ASP A 123 -8.62 -9.93 -6.21
CA ASP A 123 -7.49 -9.03 -6.43
C ASP A 123 -6.23 -9.56 -5.73
#